data_0ca8673ef5c5246a6767ab2d940ec597
#
_entry.id   0ca8673ef5c5246a6767ab2d940ec597
#
_cell.length_a   1.000
_cell.length_b   1.000
_cell.length_c   1.000
_cell.angle_alpha   90.00
_cell.angle_beta   90.00
_cell.angle_gamma   90.00
#
_symmetry.space_group_name_H-M   'P 1'
#
loop_
_entity.id
_entity.type
_entity.pdbx_description
1 polymer ?
#
loop_
_entity_poly.entity_id
_entity_poly.type
_entity_poly.pdbx_seq_one_letter_code
_entity_poly.pdbx_strand_id
1 'polypeptide(L)'
;SSDLETTLNIGQIEGGAATNIVAEQAKFVIDMRCMDPDKLERLKNETIRCIREVVEAGGGILEVDPVEGCPAVHVAEDHTAVLLAKQAADNLQLPFELTKTGGCSDGNFLCGYGLPCVLLATGMNKVHTTEECLRECDLYDCARWVTEIIRITGEK
;
A
#
# COMPACT_ATOMS: atom_id res chain seq x y z
N SER A 1 8.48 11.61 15.06
CA SER A 1 8.84 10.20 15.14
C SER A 1 8.22 9.48 13.94
N SER A 2 9.05 8.93 13.08
CA SER A 2 8.56 7.98 12.07
C SER A 2 8.15 6.71 12.82
N ASP A 3 6.85 6.57 13.07
CA ASP A 3 6.34 5.24 13.35
C ASP A 3 6.39 4.48 12.01
N LEU A 4 6.70 3.19 12.07
CA LEU A 4 6.81 2.32 10.88
C LEU A 4 5.49 2.19 10.10
N GLU A 5 4.42 2.84 10.56
CA GLU A 5 3.07 2.77 9.98
C GLU A 5 2.76 3.93 9.03
N THR A 6 3.54 5.01 9.08
CA THR A 6 3.25 6.24 8.35
C THR A 6 4.45 6.68 7.51
N THR A 7 4.24 6.88 6.23
CA THR A 7 5.25 7.43 5.31
C THR A 7 4.73 8.66 4.61
N LEU A 8 5.63 9.63 4.37
CA LEU A 8 5.41 10.81 3.55
C LEU A 8 6.66 11.02 2.71
N ASN A 9 6.48 11.11 1.40
CA ASN A 9 7.56 11.32 0.45
C ASN A 9 7.17 12.33 -0.61
N ILE A 10 8.06 13.30 -0.90
CA ILE A 10 7.93 14.18 -2.06
C ILE A 10 8.71 13.52 -3.20
N GLY A 11 7.98 12.83 -4.08
CA GLY A 11 8.58 12.03 -5.15
C GLY A 11 8.92 12.80 -6.42
N GLN A 12 8.26 13.93 -6.66
CA GLN A 12 8.46 14.75 -7.86
C GLN A 12 8.38 16.23 -7.51
N ILE A 13 9.25 17.03 -8.13
CA ILE A 13 9.24 18.49 -8.03
C ILE A 13 9.52 19.02 -9.44
N GLU A 14 8.66 19.93 -9.92
CA GLU A 14 8.79 20.60 -11.21
C GLU A 14 8.54 22.10 -11.04
N GLY A 15 9.22 22.95 -11.80
CA GLY A 15 8.98 24.38 -11.78
C GLY A 15 9.95 25.18 -12.63
N GLY A 16 9.47 26.36 -13.08
CA GLY A 16 10.23 27.29 -13.90
C GLY A 16 10.38 26.86 -15.37
N ALA A 17 10.65 27.84 -16.23
CA ALA A 17 10.83 27.66 -17.67
C ALA A 17 12.28 27.85 -18.10
N ALA A 18 13.06 28.73 -17.44
CA ALA A 18 14.45 29.03 -17.73
C ALA A 18 15.16 29.61 -16.51
N THR A 19 16.48 29.54 -16.50
CA THR A 19 17.32 29.94 -15.35
C THR A 19 17.29 31.43 -15.05
N ASN A 20 16.92 32.27 -16.01
CA ASN A 20 16.85 33.74 -15.93
C ASN A 20 15.43 34.29 -15.85
N ILE A 21 14.41 33.41 -15.67
CA ILE A 21 13.00 33.76 -15.54
C ILE A 21 12.53 33.28 -14.18
N VAL A 22 11.85 34.17 -13.45
CA VAL A 22 11.19 33.80 -12.19
C VAL A 22 10.09 32.79 -12.49
N ALA A 23 10.09 31.68 -11.79
CA ALA A 23 9.10 30.63 -11.98
C ALA A 23 7.69 31.15 -11.65
N GLU A 24 6.77 31.06 -12.60
CA GLU A 24 5.38 31.43 -12.42
C GLU A 24 4.65 30.40 -11.56
N GLN A 25 5.02 29.13 -11.72
CA GLN A 25 4.45 28.03 -10.96
C GLN A 25 5.51 26.99 -10.62
N ALA A 26 5.27 26.29 -9.53
CA ALA A 26 5.97 25.08 -9.15
C ALA A 26 4.95 24.02 -8.75
N LYS A 27 5.23 22.77 -9.09
CA LYS A 27 4.40 21.60 -8.77
C LYS A 27 5.26 20.57 -8.05
N PHE A 28 4.67 19.90 -7.07
CA PHE A 28 5.27 18.72 -6.48
C PHE A 28 4.20 17.68 -6.14
N VAL A 29 4.61 16.41 -6.16
CA VAL A 29 3.74 15.27 -5.85
C VAL A 29 4.19 14.65 -4.55
N ILE A 30 3.25 14.53 -3.62
CA ILE A 30 3.47 13.91 -2.32
C ILE A 30 2.77 12.56 -2.31
N ASP A 31 3.49 11.50 -1.99
CA ASP A 31 2.94 10.18 -1.63
C ASP A 31 2.86 10.10 -0.11
N MET A 32 1.65 9.89 0.41
CA MET A 32 1.40 9.67 1.82
C MET A 32 0.72 8.33 2.01
N ARG A 33 1.24 7.53 2.95
CA ARG A 33 0.68 6.22 3.28
C ARG A 33 0.58 6.05 4.77
N CYS A 34 -0.54 5.52 5.23
CA CYS A 34 -0.76 5.12 6.62
C CYS A 34 -1.74 3.95 6.66
N MET A 35 -1.53 3.03 7.59
CA MET A 35 -2.45 1.89 7.78
C MET A 35 -3.74 2.30 8.50
N ASP A 36 -3.71 3.43 9.23
CA ASP A 36 -4.86 4.03 9.90
C ASP A 36 -5.45 5.15 9.02
N PRO A 37 -6.67 4.99 8.48
CA PRO A 37 -7.30 5.98 7.59
C PRO A 37 -7.51 7.34 8.28
N ASP A 38 -7.90 7.35 9.55
CA ASP A 38 -8.14 8.60 10.29
C ASP A 38 -6.84 9.37 10.53
N LYS A 39 -5.75 8.65 10.77
CA LYS A 39 -4.42 9.21 10.91
C LYS A 39 -3.90 9.75 9.57
N LEU A 40 -4.15 9.05 8.47
CA LEU A 40 -3.80 9.50 7.12
C LEU A 40 -4.51 10.81 6.77
N GLU A 41 -5.81 10.89 7.06
CA GLU A 41 -6.60 12.10 6.78
C GLU A 41 -6.12 13.29 7.62
N ARG A 42 -5.79 13.08 8.89
CA ARG A 42 -5.19 14.12 9.74
C ARG A 42 -3.86 14.59 9.18
N LEU A 43 -2.97 13.66 8.80
CA LEU A 43 -1.66 13.98 8.20
C LEU A 43 -1.81 14.78 6.92
N LYS A 44 -2.72 14.37 6.03
CA LYS A 44 -3.04 15.07 4.79
C LYS A 44 -3.45 16.53 5.05
N ASN A 45 -4.41 16.70 5.95
CA ASN A 45 -4.94 18.03 6.27
C ASN A 45 -3.89 18.94 6.91
N GLU A 46 -3.06 18.41 7.81
CA GLU A 46 -1.96 19.14 8.43
C GLU A 46 -0.88 19.51 7.42
N THR A 47 -0.52 18.61 6.53
CA THR A 47 0.46 18.86 5.46
C THR A 47 -0.04 19.97 4.53
N ILE A 48 -1.29 19.89 4.06
CA ILE A 48 -1.90 20.93 3.21
C ILE A 48 -1.92 22.28 3.94
N ARG A 49 -2.27 22.31 5.22
CA ARG A 49 -2.29 23.53 6.03
C ARG A 49 -0.89 24.15 6.11
N CYS A 50 0.13 23.37 6.45
CA CYS A 50 1.50 23.87 6.54
C CYS A 50 2.01 24.45 5.21
N ILE A 51 1.73 23.75 4.09
CA ILE A 51 2.11 24.23 2.77
C ILE A 51 1.37 25.51 2.42
N ARG A 52 0.08 25.59 2.69
CA ARG A 52 -0.75 26.76 2.44
C ARG A 52 -0.23 27.98 3.17
N GLU A 53 0.06 27.85 4.46
CA GLU A 53 0.59 28.95 5.29
C GLU A 53 1.89 29.52 4.69
N VAL A 54 2.80 28.66 4.21
CA VAL A 54 4.06 29.11 3.60
C VAL A 54 3.83 29.79 2.24
N VAL A 55 2.98 29.20 1.40
CA VAL A 55 2.68 29.71 0.05
C VAL A 55 1.99 31.07 0.14
N GLU A 56 0.98 31.20 0.99
CA GLU A 56 0.22 32.44 1.17
C GLU A 56 1.07 33.56 1.81
N ALA A 57 1.94 33.20 2.77
CA ALA A 57 2.90 34.15 3.34
C ALA A 57 3.89 34.70 2.29
N GLY A 58 4.19 33.93 1.25
CA GLY A 58 4.99 34.33 0.09
C GLY A 58 4.17 35.07 -1.00
N GLY A 59 2.87 35.27 -0.80
CA GLY A 59 1.99 35.90 -1.80
C GLY A 59 1.57 34.96 -2.95
N GLY A 60 1.79 33.66 -2.80
CA GLY A 60 1.39 32.64 -3.77
C GLY A 60 -0.03 32.13 -3.57
N ILE A 61 -0.48 31.31 -4.50
CA ILE A 61 -1.76 30.60 -4.47
C ILE A 61 -1.48 29.11 -4.45
N LEU A 62 -2.07 28.38 -3.51
CA LEU A 62 -1.97 26.92 -3.46
C LEU A 62 -3.20 26.27 -4.08
N GLU A 63 -2.98 25.49 -5.12
CA GLU A 63 -3.95 24.53 -5.64
C GLU A 63 -3.57 23.14 -5.19
N VAL A 64 -4.56 22.35 -4.77
CA VAL A 64 -4.37 20.97 -4.30
C VAL A 64 -5.30 20.06 -5.08
N ASP A 65 -4.73 19.03 -5.70
CA ASP A 65 -5.46 18.00 -6.43
C ASP A 65 -5.22 16.65 -5.73
N PRO A 66 -6.05 16.27 -4.74
CA PRO A 66 -5.88 15.01 -4.03
C PRO A 66 -6.36 13.86 -4.90
N VAL A 67 -5.47 12.89 -5.13
CA VAL A 67 -5.80 11.62 -5.76
C VAL A 67 -5.94 10.58 -4.65
N GLU A 68 -7.10 9.94 -4.59
CA GLU A 68 -7.28 8.82 -3.68
C GLU A 68 -6.40 7.65 -4.11
N GLY A 69 -5.60 7.18 -3.17
CA GLY A 69 -4.72 6.04 -3.34
C GLY A 69 -5.44 4.72 -3.06
N CYS A 70 -4.64 3.74 -2.75
CA CYS A 70 -5.08 2.40 -2.42
C CYS A 70 -5.77 2.37 -1.04
N PRO A 71 -6.98 1.81 -0.91
CA PRO A 71 -7.64 1.67 0.38
C PRO A 71 -6.82 0.84 1.36
N ALA A 72 -6.81 1.24 2.63
CA ALA A 72 -6.27 0.40 3.68
C ALA A 72 -7.11 -0.87 3.84
N VAL A 73 -6.45 -2.01 4.05
CA VAL A 73 -7.11 -3.30 4.28
C VAL A 73 -6.81 -3.79 5.67
N HIS A 74 -7.87 -4.15 6.37
CA HIS A 74 -7.76 -4.88 7.62
C HIS A 74 -8.69 -6.09 7.57
N VAL A 75 -8.13 -7.29 7.53
CA VAL A 75 -8.87 -8.55 7.64
C VAL A 75 -8.54 -9.16 9.00
N ALA A 76 -9.56 -9.41 9.82
CA ALA A 76 -9.38 -9.97 11.15
C ALA A 76 -8.76 -11.38 11.08
N GLU A 77 -7.93 -11.73 12.05
CA GLU A 77 -7.21 -13.02 12.08
C GLU A 77 -8.14 -14.23 12.15
N ASP A 78 -9.34 -14.05 12.72
CA ASP A 78 -10.40 -15.05 12.81
C ASP A 78 -11.35 -15.08 11.59
N HIS A 79 -11.09 -14.23 10.58
CA HIS A 79 -11.89 -14.22 9.37
C HIS A 79 -11.72 -15.52 8.59
N THR A 80 -12.83 -16.01 8.01
CA THR A 80 -12.87 -17.29 7.29
C THR A 80 -11.78 -17.42 6.22
N ALA A 81 -11.47 -16.36 5.47
CA ALA A 81 -10.42 -16.39 4.45
C ALA A 81 -9.02 -16.63 5.06
N VAL A 82 -8.73 -16.04 6.23
CA VAL A 82 -7.47 -16.25 6.97
C VAL A 82 -7.40 -17.69 7.48
N LEU A 83 -8.49 -18.16 8.09
CA LEU A 83 -8.55 -19.53 8.64
C LEU A 83 -8.42 -20.60 7.56
N LEU A 84 -9.02 -20.38 6.37
CA LEU A 84 -8.86 -21.28 5.22
C LEU A 84 -7.43 -21.28 4.68
N ALA A 85 -6.80 -20.11 4.57
CA ALA A 85 -5.41 -20.02 4.16
C ALA A 85 -4.49 -20.74 5.12
N LYS A 86 -4.70 -20.59 6.44
CA LYS A 86 -3.96 -21.30 7.47
C LYS A 86 -4.16 -22.80 7.40
N GLN A 87 -5.41 -23.26 7.34
CA GLN A 87 -5.72 -24.69 7.23
C GLN A 87 -5.06 -25.34 6.01
N ALA A 88 -5.09 -24.68 4.87
CA ALA A 88 -4.45 -25.16 3.66
C ALA A 88 -2.91 -25.24 3.78
N ALA A 89 -2.28 -24.25 4.44
CA ALA A 89 -0.85 -24.28 4.72
C ALA A 89 -0.50 -25.44 5.66
N ASP A 90 -1.27 -25.65 6.73
CA ASP A 90 -1.08 -26.74 7.68
C ASP A 90 -1.21 -28.11 6.98
N ASN A 91 -2.19 -28.30 6.10
CA ASN A 91 -2.36 -29.54 5.32
C ASN A 91 -1.15 -29.85 4.42
N LEU A 92 -0.52 -28.82 3.89
CA LEU A 92 0.65 -28.93 3.02
C LEU A 92 1.99 -28.88 3.77
N GLN A 93 1.95 -28.69 5.09
CA GLN A 93 3.15 -28.49 5.94
C GLN A 93 3.99 -27.28 5.50
N LEU A 94 3.33 -26.25 4.96
CA LEU A 94 3.97 -24.99 4.61
C LEU A 94 4.05 -24.07 5.84
N PRO A 95 5.12 -23.27 5.96
CA PRO A 95 5.17 -22.23 7.00
C PRO A 95 4.04 -21.22 6.81
N PHE A 96 3.39 -20.85 7.90
CA PHE A 96 2.33 -19.85 7.90
C PHE A 96 2.64 -18.75 8.90
N GLU A 97 2.62 -17.52 8.43
CA GLU A 97 2.81 -16.33 9.26
C GLU A 97 1.87 -15.22 8.77
N LEU A 98 1.20 -14.55 9.70
CA LEU A 98 0.43 -13.35 9.41
C LEU A 98 1.35 -12.14 9.50
N THR A 99 1.41 -11.37 8.43
CA THR A 99 2.22 -10.16 8.38
C THR A 99 1.42 -8.98 7.85
N LYS A 100 1.89 -7.78 8.12
CA LYS A 100 1.35 -6.53 7.57
C LYS A 100 2.34 -5.94 6.60
N THR A 101 1.85 -5.39 5.52
CA THR A 101 2.68 -4.73 4.50
C THR A 101 2.07 -3.38 4.11
N GLY A 102 2.92 -2.40 3.80
CA GLY A 102 2.51 -1.11 3.23
C GLY A 102 2.30 -1.15 1.72
N GLY A 103 2.40 -2.33 1.09
CA GLY A 103 2.13 -2.51 -0.34
C GLY A 103 0.65 -2.37 -0.65
N CYS A 104 0.36 -2.12 -1.93
CA CYS A 104 -0.99 -2.07 -2.48
C CYS A 104 -1.16 -3.16 -3.54
N SER A 105 -2.36 -3.72 -3.60
CA SER A 105 -2.76 -4.69 -4.61
C SER A 105 -4.24 -4.52 -4.96
N ASP A 106 -4.71 -5.22 -5.98
CA ASP A 106 -6.14 -5.26 -6.34
C ASP A 106 -7.02 -5.77 -5.18
N GLY A 107 -6.46 -6.60 -4.29
CA GLY A 107 -7.12 -7.05 -3.07
C GLY A 107 -7.56 -5.91 -2.14
N ASN A 108 -6.83 -4.79 -2.13
CA ASN A 108 -7.22 -3.61 -1.37
C ASN A 108 -8.52 -3.01 -1.90
N PHE A 109 -8.64 -2.88 -3.22
CA PHE A 109 -9.86 -2.36 -3.85
C PHE A 109 -11.04 -3.31 -3.67
N LEU A 110 -10.82 -4.62 -3.82
CA LEU A 110 -11.86 -5.62 -3.56
C LEU A 110 -12.36 -5.55 -2.12
N CYS A 111 -11.47 -5.42 -1.14
CA CYS A 111 -11.85 -5.22 0.25
C CYS A 111 -12.64 -3.91 0.45
N GLY A 112 -12.25 -2.83 -0.21
CA GLY A 112 -12.98 -1.57 -0.21
C GLY A 112 -14.40 -1.70 -0.75
N TYR A 113 -14.65 -2.63 -1.66
CA TYR A 113 -15.98 -2.99 -2.16
C TYR A 113 -16.75 -4.00 -1.29
N GLY A 114 -16.20 -4.35 -0.12
CA GLY A 114 -16.85 -5.28 0.80
C GLY A 114 -16.60 -6.76 0.52
N LEU A 115 -15.59 -7.08 -0.30
CA LEU A 115 -15.12 -8.44 -0.56
C LEU A 115 -13.81 -8.69 0.20
N PRO A 116 -13.85 -9.23 1.42
CA PRO A 116 -12.65 -9.46 2.21
C PRO A 116 -11.67 -10.39 1.49
N CYS A 117 -10.45 -9.91 1.26
CA CYS A 117 -9.38 -10.62 0.58
C CYS A 117 -8.16 -10.74 1.48
N VAL A 118 -7.54 -11.91 1.48
CA VAL A 118 -6.20 -12.11 2.04
C VAL A 118 -5.19 -12.23 0.90
N LEU A 119 -4.02 -11.65 1.11
CA LEU A 119 -2.93 -11.71 0.15
C LEU A 119 -1.99 -12.84 0.55
N LEU A 120 -1.72 -13.75 -0.38
CA LEU A 120 -0.77 -14.83 -0.18
C LEU A 120 0.60 -14.39 -0.71
N ALA A 121 1.62 -14.51 0.13
CA ALA A 121 2.99 -14.24 -0.30
C ALA A 121 3.48 -15.34 -1.24
N THR A 122 4.12 -14.95 -2.34
CA THR A 122 4.70 -15.87 -3.33
C THR A 122 6.18 -16.14 -3.08
N GLY A 123 6.79 -15.53 -2.05
CA GLY A 123 8.21 -15.67 -1.76
C GLY A 123 9.12 -14.71 -2.54
N MET A 124 8.56 -13.65 -3.13
CA MET A 124 9.36 -12.61 -3.81
C MET A 124 10.33 -11.94 -2.85
N ASN A 125 11.56 -11.74 -3.32
CA ASN A 125 12.63 -11.07 -2.60
C ASN A 125 13.10 -9.82 -3.35
N LYS A 126 13.59 -8.83 -2.62
CA LYS A 126 14.12 -7.56 -3.16
C LYS A 126 13.14 -6.86 -4.11
N VAL A 127 11.86 -6.88 -3.73
CA VAL A 127 10.75 -6.34 -4.55
C VAL A 127 11.03 -4.89 -4.92
N HIS A 128 10.71 -4.50 -6.17
CA HIS A 128 10.93 -3.17 -6.75
C HIS A 128 12.41 -2.77 -6.92
N THR A 129 13.31 -3.74 -7.02
CA THR A 129 14.72 -3.51 -7.35
C THR A 129 15.15 -4.26 -8.61
N THR A 130 16.30 -3.92 -9.17
CA THR A 130 16.89 -4.64 -10.32
C THR A 130 17.39 -6.04 -9.93
N GLU A 131 17.39 -6.37 -8.65
CA GLU A 131 17.76 -7.68 -8.09
C GLU A 131 16.53 -8.47 -7.63
N GLU A 132 15.33 -8.04 -8.00
CA GLU A 132 14.09 -8.75 -7.68
C GLU A 132 14.16 -10.19 -8.19
N CYS A 133 13.84 -11.11 -7.31
CA CYS A 133 13.89 -12.53 -7.63
C CYS A 133 12.84 -13.33 -6.87
N LEU A 134 12.45 -14.45 -7.47
CA LEU A 134 11.55 -15.44 -6.92
C LEU A 134 12.18 -16.82 -7.10
N ARG A 135 12.24 -17.61 -6.05
CA ARG A 135 12.67 -19.02 -6.19
C ARG A 135 11.54 -19.83 -6.80
N GLU A 136 11.89 -20.71 -7.73
CA GLU A 136 10.92 -21.57 -8.40
C GLU A 136 10.13 -22.45 -7.41
N CYS A 137 10.79 -22.95 -6.35
CA CYS A 137 10.11 -23.72 -5.31
C CYS A 137 9.04 -22.92 -4.56
N ASP A 138 9.27 -21.62 -4.28
CA ASP A 138 8.31 -20.78 -3.59
C ASP A 138 7.07 -20.51 -4.46
N LEU A 139 7.27 -20.30 -5.77
CA LEU A 139 6.18 -20.17 -6.72
C LEU A 139 5.35 -21.46 -6.80
N TYR A 140 6.02 -22.60 -6.82
CA TYR A 140 5.36 -23.91 -6.84
C TYR A 140 4.54 -24.16 -5.56
N ASP A 141 5.11 -23.86 -4.40
CA ASP A 141 4.42 -23.98 -3.13
C ASP A 141 3.24 -23.03 -3.01
N CYS A 142 3.34 -21.79 -3.52
CA CYS A 142 2.21 -20.88 -3.60
C CYS A 142 1.07 -21.45 -4.47
N ALA A 143 1.38 -22.04 -5.63
CA ALA A 143 0.39 -22.66 -6.50
C ALA A 143 -0.32 -23.84 -5.82
N ARG A 144 0.43 -24.70 -5.09
CA ARG A 144 -0.13 -25.78 -4.27
C ARG A 144 -1.04 -25.25 -3.18
N TRP A 145 -0.63 -24.17 -2.52
CA TRP A 145 -1.39 -23.54 -1.45
C TRP A 145 -2.74 -23.01 -1.94
N VAL A 146 -2.75 -22.27 -3.05
CA VAL A 146 -3.99 -21.81 -3.69
C VAL A 146 -4.90 -22.97 -4.08
N THR A 147 -4.32 -24.03 -4.68
CA THR A 147 -5.08 -25.23 -5.07
C THR A 147 -5.73 -25.90 -3.86
N GLU A 148 -5.01 -26.01 -2.74
CA GLU A 148 -5.53 -26.61 -1.52
C GLU A 148 -6.64 -25.75 -0.89
N ILE A 149 -6.51 -24.40 -0.91
CA ILE A 149 -7.58 -23.51 -0.46
C ILE A 149 -8.87 -23.75 -1.27
N ILE A 150 -8.76 -23.85 -2.59
CA ILE A 150 -9.90 -24.15 -3.47
C ILE A 150 -10.52 -25.50 -3.12
N ARG A 151 -9.68 -26.53 -2.94
CA ARG A 151 -10.13 -27.88 -2.60
C ARG A 151 -10.94 -27.92 -1.31
N ILE A 152 -10.39 -27.38 -0.21
CA ILE A 152 -11.08 -27.40 1.10
C ILE A 152 -12.32 -26.47 1.15
N THR A 153 -12.39 -25.50 0.25
CA THR A 153 -13.58 -24.62 0.14
C THR A 153 -14.71 -25.34 -0.59
N GLY A 154 -14.40 -26.16 -1.59
CA GLY A 154 -15.39 -26.92 -2.37
C GLY A 154 -15.95 -28.15 -1.64
N GLU A 155 -15.34 -28.57 -0.54
CA GLU A 155 -15.80 -29.69 0.30
C GLU A 155 -16.80 -29.29 1.39
N LYS A 156 -17.11 -27.98 1.50
CA LYS A 156 -18.12 -27.42 2.41
C LYS A 156 -19.46 -27.21 1.70
#